data_784f42f5bbec18220b5bbfb24125db96
#
_entry.id   784f42f5bbec18220b5bbfb24125db96
#
_cell.length_a   1.000
_cell.length_b   1.000
_cell.length_c   1.000
_cell.angle_alpha   90.00
_cell.angle_beta   90.00
_cell.angle_gamma   90.00
#
_symmetry.space_group_name_H-M   'P 1'
#
loop_
_entity.id
_entity.type
_entity.pdbx_description
1 polymer ?
#
loop_
_entity_poly.entity_id
_entity_poly.type
_entity_poly.pdbx_seq_one_letter_code
_entity_poly.pdbx_strand_id
1 'polypeptide(L)'
;SGNRAIETLLRHFKAQYSCARVELGRMPCAQGGDTHVLPFITGEVEGAFIVSCPTSQLAVGTLQGALDAAVGEICGCEIDYIHGADVVKELAKKGGAIGFLLPALKKSEFFSTVIYDGALPRKTFSMGEANEKRYYLECRSLEKK
;
A
#
# COMPACT_ATOMS: atom_id res chain seq x y z
N SER A 1 -2.21 19.79 -2.73
CA SER A 1 -2.84 19.46 -4.03
C SER A 1 -2.49 18.02 -4.39
N GLY A 2 -3.50 17.20 -4.69
CA GLY A 2 -3.35 15.78 -5.03
C GLY A 2 -2.37 15.54 -6.20
N ASN A 3 -2.37 16.42 -7.18
CA ASN A 3 -1.48 16.34 -8.34
C ASN A 3 0.01 16.39 -7.95
N ARG A 4 0.40 17.22 -6.97
CA ARG A 4 1.78 17.29 -6.49
C ARG A 4 2.22 15.99 -5.83
N ALA A 5 1.34 15.33 -5.09
CA ALA A 5 1.65 14.04 -4.47
C ALA A 5 1.83 12.95 -5.54
N ILE A 6 0.96 12.93 -6.57
CA ILE A 6 1.07 12.00 -7.70
C ILE A 6 2.40 12.20 -8.44
N GLU A 7 2.79 13.43 -8.75
CA GLU A 7 4.05 13.74 -9.42
C GLU A 7 5.27 13.33 -8.58
N THR A 8 5.24 13.61 -7.27
CA THR A 8 6.32 13.22 -6.35
C THR A 8 6.46 11.71 -6.30
N LEU A 9 5.36 10.98 -6.13
CA LEU A 9 5.38 9.51 -6.10
C LEU A 9 5.85 8.92 -7.44
N LEU A 10 5.38 9.46 -8.56
CA LEU A 10 5.82 9.01 -9.89
C LEU A 10 7.33 9.20 -10.07
N ARG A 11 7.88 10.30 -9.58
CA ARG A 11 9.32 10.55 -9.60
C ARG A 11 10.09 9.52 -8.78
N HIS A 12 9.62 9.19 -7.58
CA HIS A 12 10.23 8.14 -6.76
C HIS A 12 10.13 6.77 -7.39
N PHE A 13 8.97 6.41 -7.96
CA PHE A 13 8.84 5.18 -8.71
C PHE A 13 9.79 5.12 -9.90
N LYS A 14 9.92 6.19 -10.67
CA LYS A 14 10.86 6.25 -11.80
C LYS A 14 12.33 6.24 -11.38
N ALA A 15 12.66 6.73 -10.20
CA ALA A 15 14.01 6.66 -9.66
C ALA A 15 14.40 5.23 -9.24
N GLN A 16 13.43 4.46 -8.76
CA GLN A 16 13.63 3.06 -8.33
C GLN A 16 13.41 2.06 -9.46
N TYR A 17 12.47 2.34 -10.36
CA TYR A 17 12.01 1.45 -11.41
C TYR A 17 11.95 2.17 -12.75
N SER A 18 12.78 1.78 -13.70
CA SER A 18 12.90 2.46 -15.00
C SER A 18 11.62 2.47 -15.85
N CYS A 19 10.71 1.55 -15.59
CA CYS A 19 9.45 1.39 -16.33
C CYS A 19 8.21 1.71 -15.50
N ALA A 20 8.27 2.75 -14.65
CA ALA A 20 7.12 3.20 -13.89
C ALA A 20 6.33 4.26 -14.68
N ARG A 21 5.00 4.13 -14.72
CA ARG A 21 4.08 5.08 -15.33
C ARG A 21 2.81 5.25 -14.51
N VAL A 22 2.05 6.32 -14.76
CA VAL A 22 0.74 6.56 -14.17
C VAL A 22 -0.32 6.57 -15.28
N GLU A 23 -1.43 5.90 -15.02
CA GLU A 23 -2.62 5.93 -15.87
C GLU A 23 -3.77 6.54 -15.08
N LEU A 24 -4.45 7.55 -15.64
CA LEU A 24 -5.56 8.26 -15.02
C LEU A 24 -6.89 7.82 -15.64
N GLY A 25 -7.95 7.82 -14.83
CA GLY A 25 -9.35 7.67 -15.30
C GLY A 25 -9.78 6.24 -15.61
N ARG A 26 -8.89 5.25 -15.62
CA ARG A 26 -9.24 3.84 -15.83
C ARG A 26 -8.42 2.97 -14.90
N MET A 27 -9.09 2.10 -14.16
CA MET A 27 -8.42 1.05 -13.39
C MET A 27 -7.93 -0.01 -14.39
N PRO A 28 -6.62 -0.11 -14.64
CA PRO A 28 -6.12 -1.20 -15.47
C PRO A 28 -6.37 -2.52 -14.75
N CYS A 29 -6.84 -3.52 -15.50
CA CYS A 29 -6.87 -4.88 -14.99
C CYS A 29 -5.44 -5.32 -14.63
N ALA A 30 -5.29 -5.96 -13.46
CA ALA A 30 -4.05 -6.58 -13.07
C ALA A 30 -3.62 -7.55 -14.18
N GLN A 31 -2.61 -7.17 -14.95
CA GLN A 31 -2.00 -8.07 -15.92
C GLN A 31 -0.99 -8.90 -15.15
N GLY A 32 -1.17 -10.22 -15.20
CA GLY A 32 -0.21 -11.15 -14.60
C GLY A 32 1.17 -10.98 -15.21
N GLY A 33 2.21 -11.19 -14.41
CA GLY A 33 3.60 -11.05 -14.78
C GLY A 33 4.34 -10.09 -13.84
N ASP A 34 5.54 -9.73 -14.18
CA ASP A 34 6.42 -8.82 -13.45
C ASP A 34 5.92 -7.36 -13.45
N THR A 35 4.65 -7.15 -13.09
CA THR A 35 4.06 -5.81 -13.07
C THR A 35 3.15 -5.62 -11.86
N HIS A 36 3.43 -4.61 -11.05
CA HIS A 36 2.56 -4.19 -9.97
C HIS A 36 1.66 -3.04 -10.41
N VAL A 37 0.36 -3.21 -10.21
CA VAL A 37 -0.64 -2.18 -10.41
C VAL A 37 -1.07 -1.66 -9.04
N LEU A 38 -0.90 -0.37 -8.81
CA LEU A 38 -1.15 0.31 -7.54
C LEU A 38 -2.29 1.33 -7.75
N PRO A 39 -3.55 0.90 -7.62
CA PRO A 39 -4.69 1.79 -7.77
C PRO A 39 -4.70 2.87 -6.71
N PHE A 40 -4.99 4.09 -7.11
CA PHE A 40 -5.11 5.22 -6.19
C PHE A 40 -6.34 6.07 -6.49
N ILE A 41 -6.78 6.79 -5.48
CA ILE A 41 -7.86 7.76 -5.55
C ILE A 41 -7.45 9.03 -4.80
N THR A 42 -7.81 10.17 -5.36
CA THR A 42 -7.73 11.48 -4.72
C THR A 42 -9.11 12.15 -4.77
N GLY A 43 -9.24 13.34 -4.20
CA GLY A 43 -10.47 14.13 -4.31
C GLY A 43 -10.85 14.54 -5.74
N GLU A 44 -9.89 14.55 -6.66
CA GLU A 44 -10.07 15.07 -8.02
C GLU A 44 -9.96 13.98 -9.09
N VAL A 45 -9.10 12.98 -8.90
CA VAL A 45 -8.80 11.97 -9.92
C VAL A 45 -8.64 10.58 -9.31
N GLU A 46 -8.95 9.59 -10.12
CA GLU A 46 -8.67 8.18 -9.87
C GLU A 46 -7.69 7.67 -10.92
N GLY A 47 -6.85 6.70 -10.55
CA GLY A 47 -5.89 6.14 -11.49
C GLY A 47 -5.10 4.99 -10.87
N ALA A 48 -4.02 4.62 -11.53
CA ALA A 48 -3.09 3.62 -11.03
C ALA A 48 -1.66 3.95 -11.40
N PHE A 49 -0.73 3.69 -10.50
CA PHE A 49 0.67 3.56 -10.84
C PHE A 49 0.93 2.14 -11.33
N ILE A 50 1.65 2.03 -12.43
CA ILE A 50 2.03 0.76 -13.04
C ILE A 50 3.54 0.68 -12.98
N VAL A 51 4.04 -0.31 -12.24
CA VAL A 51 5.47 -0.54 -12.05
C VAL A 51 5.83 -1.89 -12.66
N SER A 52 6.59 -1.86 -13.73
CA SER A 52 7.11 -3.08 -14.38
C SER A 52 8.45 -3.48 -13.76
N CYS A 53 8.70 -4.77 -13.71
CA CYS A 53 9.90 -5.36 -13.10
C CYS A 53 10.15 -4.87 -11.66
N PRO A 54 9.17 -5.01 -10.75
CA PRO A 54 9.35 -4.63 -9.35
C PRO A 54 10.40 -5.54 -8.69
N THR A 55 11.14 -5.00 -7.73
CA THR A 55 12.10 -5.77 -6.94
C THR A 55 11.45 -6.49 -5.76
N SER A 56 10.29 -6.01 -5.30
CA SER A 56 9.51 -6.63 -4.24
C SER A 56 8.50 -7.62 -4.81
N GLN A 57 8.25 -8.73 -4.11
CA GLN A 57 7.24 -9.71 -4.48
C GLN A 57 5.81 -9.16 -4.35
N LEU A 58 5.58 -8.25 -3.41
CA LEU A 58 4.26 -7.67 -3.13
C LEU A 58 4.15 -6.24 -3.61
N ALA A 59 2.98 -5.91 -4.15
CA ALA A 59 2.63 -4.54 -4.53
C ALA A 59 2.74 -3.54 -3.37
N VAL A 60 2.39 -3.97 -2.15
CA VAL A 60 2.55 -3.15 -0.94
C VAL A 60 4.01 -2.82 -0.64
N GLY A 61 4.95 -3.76 -0.88
CA GLY A 61 6.39 -3.52 -0.70
C GLY A 61 6.92 -2.47 -1.69
N THR A 62 6.51 -2.59 -2.95
CA THR A 62 6.85 -1.61 -3.99
C THR A 62 6.31 -0.20 -3.64
N LEU A 63 5.06 -0.12 -3.16
CA LEU A 63 4.45 1.14 -2.75
C LEU A 63 5.15 1.73 -1.51
N GLN A 64 5.46 0.92 -0.51
CA GLN A 64 6.02 1.38 0.76
C GLN A 64 7.34 2.13 0.56
N GLY A 65 8.21 1.62 -0.30
CA GLY A 65 9.49 2.28 -0.60
C GLY A 65 9.31 3.69 -1.19
N ALA A 66 8.35 3.86 -2.09
CA ALA A 66 8.04 5.16 -2.67
C ALA A 66 7.34 6.10 -1.67
N LEU A 67 6.46 5.57 -0.81
CA LEU A 67 5.79 6.35 0.23
C LEU A 67 6.76 6.86 1.29
N ASP A 68 7.65 6.01 1.79
CA ASP A 68 8.65 6.39 2.80
C ASP A 68 9.56 7.52 2.27
N ALA A 69 9.95 7.45 1.00
CA ALA A 69 10.72 8.50 0.35
C ALA A 69 9.90 9.80 0.17
N ALA A 70 8.65 9.70 -0.25
CA ALA A 70 7.78 10.86 -0.47
C ALA A 70 7.43 11.59 0.83
N VAL A 71 7.22 10.86 1.93
CA VAL A 71 6.96 11.45 3.27
C VAL A 71 8.16 12.27 3.74
N GLY A 72 9.38 11.81 3.47
CA GLY A 72 10.58 12.57 3.79
C GLY A 72 10.71 13.91 3.04
N GLU A 73 10.09 14.05 1.88
CA GLU A 73 10.13 15.27 1.07
C GLU A 73 8.93 16.22 1.28
N ILE A 74 7.77 15.67 1.62
CA ILE A 74 6.54 16.46 1.77
C ILE A 74 6.33 16.77 3.25
N CYS A 75 6.66 17.98 3.65
CA CYS A 75 6.46 18.44 5.02
C CYS A 75 5.00 18.30 5.45
N GLY A 76 4.78 17.67 6.62
CA GLY A 76 3.44 17.45 7.18
C GLY A 76 2.64 16.32 6.49
N CYS A 77 3.30 15.47 5.71
CA CYS A 77 2.68 14.27 5.16
C CYS A 77 2.78 13.12 6.16
N GLU A 78 1.67 12.41 6.35
CA GLU A 78 1.57 11.23 7.21
C GLU A 78 0.99 10.05 6.43
N ILE A 79 1.40 8.84 6.79
CA ILE A 79 0.86 7.61 6.23
C ILE A 79 -0.07 6.99 7.27
N ASP A 80 -1.31 6.74 6.88
CA ASP A 80 -2.28 6.00 7.67
C ASP A 80 -2.67 4.70 6.96
N TYR A 81 -2.94 3.66 7.74
CA TYR A 81 -3.32 2.33 7.25
C TYR A 81 -4.74 2.02 7.66
N ILE A 82 -5.64 1.99 6.69
CA ILE A 82 -7.08 1.93 6.93
C ILE A 82 -7.62 0.61 6.41
N HIS A 83 -8.48 -0.01 7.20
CA HIS A 83 -9.24 -1.18 6.79
C HIS A 83 -10.57 -0.74 6.16
N GLY A 84 -10.85 -1.24 4.97
CA GLY A 84 -12.06 -0.95 4.22
C GLY A 84 -11.85 0.07 3.08
N ALA A 85 -12.13 -0.39 1.85
CA ALA A 85 -11.95 0.41 0.65
C ALA A 85 -12.84 1.66 0.62
N ASP A 86 -14.06 1.57 1.17
CA ASP A 86 -15.01 2.68 1.16
C ASP A 86 -14.56 3.81 2.08
N VAL A 87 -13.97 3.47 3.23
CA VAL A 87 -13.39 4.45 4.15
C VAL A 87 -12.22 5.18 3.51
N VAL A 88 -11.34 4.45 2.81
CA VAL A 88 -10.22 5.06 2.07
C VAL A 88 -10.72 6.03 1.01
N LYS A 89 -11.76 5.64 0.25
CA LYS A 89 -12.38 6.51 -0.77
C LYS A 89 -12.99 7.78 -0.18
N GLU A 90 -13.67 7.66 0.96
CA GLU A 90 -14.26 8.83 1.63
C GLU A 90 -13.20 9.79 2.16
N LEU A 91 -12.12 9.27 2.74
CA LEU A 91 -11.02 10.09 3.25
C LEU A 91 -10.26 10.78 2.11
N ALA A 92 -10.00 10.07 1.02
CA ALA A 92 -9.35 10.65 -0.16
C ALA A 92 -10.17 11.80 -0.77
N LYS A 93 -11.52 11.73 -0.74
CA LYS A 93 -12.40 12.79 -1.24
C LYS A 93 -12.36 14.09 -0.41
N LYS A 94 -11.94 14.03 0.84
CA LYS A 94 -11.85 15.23 1.71
C LYS A 94 -10.79 16.24 1.29
N GLY A 95 -9.99 15.91 0.28
CA GLY A 95 -8.93 16.77 -0.27
C GLY A 95 -7.61 16.67 0.51
N GLY A 96 -6.52 16.90 -0.21
CA GLY A 96 -5.17 16.83 0.37
C GLY A 96 -4.63 15.42 0.66
N ALA A 97 -5.44 14.39 0.44
CA ALA A 97 -5.06 13.01 0.65
C ALA A 97 -5.00 12.22 -0.67
N ILE A 98 -4.20 11.17 -0.69
CA ILE A 98 -4.19 10.14 -1.72
C ILE A 98 -4.41 8.79 -1.04
N GLY A 99 -5.43 8.07 -1.47
CA GLY A 99 -5.74 6.73 -0.98
C GLY A 99 -5.26 5.66 -1.97
N PHE A 100 -4.61 4.61 -1.47
CA PHE A 100 -4.23 3.45 -2.26
C PHE A 100 -5.10 2.25 -1.92
N LEU A 101 -5.55 1.54 -2.94
CA LEU A 101 -6.36 0.33 -2.80
C LEU A 101 -5.50 -0.87 -3.22
N LEU A 102 -4.96 -1.57 -2.25
CA LEU A 102 -4.09 -2.70 -2.50
C LEU A 102 -4.85 -4.03 -2.49
N PRO A 103 -4.46 -4.99 -3.34
CA PRO A 103 -5.04 -6.32 -3.32
C PRO A 103 -4.69 -7.04 -2.01
N ALA A 104 -5.59 -7.90 -1.56
CA ALA A 104 -5.33 -8.75 -0.42
C ALA A 104 -4.20 -9.75 -0.73
N LEU A 105 -3.34 -9.98 0.26
CA LEU A 105 -2.28 -10.99 0.17
C LEU A 105 -2.90 -12.39 0.06
N LYS A 106 -2.52 -13.14 -0.94
CA LYS A 106 -2.90 -14.55 -1.06
C LYS A 106 -2.03 -15.41 -0.14
N LYS A 107 -2.66 -16.39 0.52
CA LYS A 107 -1.94 -17.31 1.43
C LYS A 107 -0.78 -18.02 0.74
N SER A 108 -0.91 -18.34 -0.55
CA SER A 108 0.14 -18.97 -1.36
C SER A 108 1.36 -18.08 -1.58
N GLU A 109 1.21 -16.77 -1.49
CA GLU A 109 2.30 -15.80 -1.71
C GLU A 109 3.07 -15.50 -0.42
N PHE A 110 2.53 -15.89 0.74
CA PHE A 110 3.11 -15.57 2.06
C PHE A 110 4.54 -16.09 2.21
N PHE A 111 4.75 -17.38 2.05
CA PHE A 111 6.06 -17.99 2.25
C PHE A 111 7.08 -17.56 1.20
N SER A 112 6.68 -17.48 -0.05
CA SER A 112 7.56 -16.99 -1.12
C SER A 112 8.02 -15.56 -0.85
N THR A 113 7.11 -14.68 -0.42
CA THR A 113 7.45 -13.31 -0.07
C THR A 113 8.46 -13.23 1.08
N VAL A 114 8.24 -13.99 2.16
CA VAL A 114 9.18 -14.00 3.29
C VAL A 114 10.56 -14.54 2.90
N ILE A 115 10.60 -15.55 2.02
CA ILE A 115 11.87 -16.13 1.54
C ILE A 115 12.65 -15.14 0.67
N TYR A 116 11.98 -14.43 -0.23
CA TYR A 116 12.64 -13.56 -1.21
C TYR A 116 12.85 -12.13 -0.70
N ASP A 117 11.86 -11.56 -0.02
CA ASP A 117 11.88 -10.17 0.43
C ASP A 117 12.30 -10.03 1.91
N GLY A 118 12.40 -11.14 2.65
CA GLY A 118 12.65 -11.13 4.09
C GLY A 118 11.39 -10.83 4.89
N ALA A 119 11.41 -9.77 5.70
CA ALA A 119 10.25 -9.38 6.49
C ALA A 119 9.14 -8.80 5.62
N LEU A 120 7.88 -9.15 5.93
CA LEU A 120 6.73 -8.55 5.27
C LEU A 120 6.65 -7.04 5.55
N PRO A 121 6.25 -6.24 4.54
CA PRO A 121 6.00 -4.82 4.73
C PRO A 121 4.92 -4.56 5.80
N ARG A 122 4.95 -3.35 6.38
CA ARG A 122 3.95 -2.94 7.38
C ARG A 122 2.54 -3.09 6.82
N LYS A 123 1.63 -3.60 7.65
CA LYS A 123 0.22 -3.74 7.29
C LYS A 123 -0.07 -4.57 6.02
N THR A 124 0.78 -5.53 5.70
CA THR A 124 0.56 -6.44 4.58
C THR A 124 -0.77 -7.19 4.68
N PHE A 125 -1.22 -7.50 5.89
CA PHE A 125 -2.52 -8.14 6.13
C PHE A 125 -3.15 -7.68 7.45
N SER A 126 -4.45 -7.83 7.54
CA SER A 126 -5.24 -7.73 8.78
C SER A 126 -5.92 -9.05 9.05
N MET A 127 -5.96 -9.46 10.32
CA MET A 127 -6.68 -10.65 10.75
C MET A 127 -8.02 -10.23 11.35
N GLY A 128 -9.11 -10.67 10.72
CA GLY A 128 -10.48 -10.42 11.14
C GLY A 128 -10.96 -8.96 11.00
N GLU A 129 -12.25 -8.80 11.06
CA GLU A 129 -12.90 -7.48 11.11
C GLU A 129 -12.79 -6.86 12.51
N ALA A 130 -12.93 -5.54 12.62
CA ALA A 130 -12.78 -4.83 13.89
C ALA A 130 -13.72 -5.33 14.99
N ASN A 131 -14.94 -5.73 14.64
CA ASN A 131 -15.94 -6.29 15.54
C ASN A 131 -15.65 -7.74 15.97
N GLU A 132 -14.80 -8.45 15.23
CA GLU A 132 -14.34 -9.81 15.55
C GLU A 132 -13.12 -9.83 16.46
N LYS A 133 -12.41 -8.72 16.54
CA LYS A 133 -11.21 -8.58 17.39
C LYS A 133 -11.62 -8.54 18.85
N ARG A 134 -11.22 -9.57 19.59
CA ARG A 134 -11.39 -9.62 21.05
C ARG A 134 -10.15 -9.07 21.73
N TYR A 135 -10.37 -8.38 22.84
CA TYR A 135 -9.27 -8.00 23.72
C TYR A 135 -8.79 -9.25 24.47
N TYR A 136 -7.58 -9.71 24.15
CA TYR A 136 -6.91 -10.75 24.91
C TYR A 136 -6.07 -10.09 26.00
N LEU A 137 -6.58 -10.10 27.21
CA LEU A 137 -5.82 -9.87 28.44
C LEU A 137 -5.74 -11.21 29.17
N GLU A 138 -5.00 -12.17 28.65
CA GLU A 138 -4.60 -13.36 29.40
C GLU A 138 -3.21 -13.14 30.00
N CYS A 139 -3.16 -12.74 31.24
CA CYS A 139 -1.94 -12.81 32.04
C CYS A 139 -1.93 -14.14 32.79
N ARG A 140 -1.00 -15.04 32.44
CA ARG A 140 -0.72 -16.26 33.21
C ARG A 140 0.54 -16.04 34.03
N SER A 141 0.47 -16.38 35.32
CA SER A 141 1.67 -16.49 36.14
C SER A 141 2.58 -17.58 35.57
N LEU A 142 3.84 -17.23 35.30
CA LEU A 142 4.87 -18.16 34.88
C LEU A 142 5.53 -18.89 36.06
N GLU A 143 5.15 -18.59 37.30
CA GLU A 143 5.61 -19.31 38.47
C GLU A 143 5.02 -20.72 38.49
N LYS A 144 5.87 -21.72 38.39
CA LYS A 144 5.48 -23.11 38.71
C LYS A 144 5.26 -23.21 40.22
N LYS A 145 4.06 -23.55 40.62
CA LYS A 145 3.78 -24.06 41.96
C LYS A 145 4.44 -25.42 42.15
#